data_e4a751564632859f970283baa9bbb01b
#
_entry.id   e4a751564632859f970283baa9bbb01b
#
_cell.length_a   1.000
_cell.length_b   1.000
_cell.length_c   1.000
_cell.angle_alpha   90.00
_cell.angle_beta   90.00
_cell.angle_gamma   90.00
#
_symmetry.space_group_name_H-M   'P 1'
#
loop_
_entity.id
_entity.type
_entity.pdbx_description
1 polymer ?
#
loop_
_entity_poly.entity_id
_entity_poly.type
_entity_poly.pdbx_seq_one_letter_code
_entity_poly.pdbx_strand_id
1 'polypeptide(L)'
;MSIASSWSLPFLRTLFKPQKPLLNLFYRDAISTSVTTVTTRQRSDNPKAPAKHSYFGKWLKLANRQTEGHKQGQVFIVGAGPGDAELLTLKAFRLLQQADVVLFDALVSEDILALIPSKVVKEYVGKRCKKHSFTQDAICKRVVELASNGHTVVRLKGGDPALFARTCEETDALTKANIPFAIVPGITAASGVSAYTGIPLTDRRCAQSVSFMTAHFKDVDQWPEMAPMAQNVLKQTMVVYMGLSRLEELCKGLIHHNVPTTWPVAAIENATSPEQRVITGVLADIHSKVEAANLTGPTLLIFGKVVESRQQVNTLLLHSSKHAATI
;
A
#
# COMPACT_ATOMS: atom_id res chain seq x y z
N MET A 1 -67.97 17.38 6.15
CA MET A 1 -68.46 17.02 4.80
C MET A 1 -67.25 16.52 4.02
N SER A 2 -67.35 15.25 3.71
CA SER A 2 -66.45 14.39 2.94
C SER A 2 -66.38 14.85 1.48
N ILE A 3 -65.21 14.74 0.84
CA ILE A 3 -65.09 14.18 -0.51
C ILE A 3 -63.66 13.62 -0.65
N ALA A 4 -63.57 12.32 -0.64
CA ALA A 4 -62.48 11.54 -1.14
C ALA A 4 -62.57 11.50 -2.67
N SER A 5 -61.43 11.66 -3.37
CA SER A 5 -61.36 11.25 -4.78
C SER A 5 -60.08 10.45 -5.00
N SER A 6 -60.33 9.14 -5.14
CA SER A 6 -59.45 8.09 -5.62
C SER A 6 -58.94 8.38 -7.03
N TRP A 7 -57.63 8.33 -7.23
CA TRP A 7 -57.04 8.14 -8.56
C TRP A 7 -56.19 6.87 -8.54
N SER A 8 -56.78 5.81 -9.07
CA SER A 8 -56.08 4.58 -9.43
C SER A 8 -55.32 4.80 -10.74
N LEU A 9 -54.02 4.61 -10.74
CA LEU A 9 -53.21 4.54 -11.94
C LEU A 9 -52.63 3.11 -12.09
N PRO A 10 -53.07 2.33 -13.08
CA PRO A 10 -52.43 1.07 -13.45
C PRO A 10 -51.49 1.29 -14.64
N PHE A 11 -50.29 1.89 -14.44
CA PHE A 11 -49.37 2.05 -15.58
C PHE A 11 -47.87 2.09 -15.22
N LEU A 12 -47.41 1.38 -14.16
CA LEU A 12 -45.99 1.29 -13.83
C LEU A 12 -45.56 -0.14 -13.42
N ARG A 13 -46.06 -1.16 -14.09
CA ARG A 13 -45.68 -2.56 -13.83
C ARG A 13 -44.85 -3.21 -14.95
N THR A 14 -44.33 -2.48 -15.90
CA THR A 14 -43.65 -3.10 -17.07
C THR A 14 -42.21 -2.67 -17.32
N LEU A 15 -41.51 -2.05 -16.37
CA LEU A 15 -40.14 -1.54 -16.61
C LEU A 15 -39.06 -2.03 -15.64
N PHE A 16 -39.32 -2.97 -14.76
CA PHE A 16 -38.28 -3.61 -13.97
C PHE A 16 -38.39 -5.13 -14.02
N LYS A 17 -37.96 -5.76 -15.13
CA LYS A 17 -37.51 -7.15 -15.08
C LYS A 17 -36.12 -7.14 -14.44
N PRO A 18 -35.87 -7.91 -13.36
CA PRO A 18 -34.50 -8.05 -12.83
C PRO A 18 -33.64 -8.76 -13.87
N GLN A 19 -32.65 -8.08 -14.39
CA GLN A 19 -31.61 -8.73 -15.17
C GLN A 19 -30.81 -9.61 -14.20
N LYS A 20 -30.75 -10.91 -14.51
CA LYS A 20 -29.90 -11.88 -13.81
C LYS A 20 -28.44 -11.42 -13.95
N PRO A 21 -27.65 -11.45 -12.86
CA PRO A 21 -26.23 -11.07 -12.95
C PRO A 21 -25.49 -12.05 -13.86
N LEU A 22 -24.71 -11.49 -14.80
CA LEU A 22 -23.80 -12.19 -15.72
C LEU A 22 -22.60 -12.88 -15.04
N LEU A 23 -22.70 -13.17 -13.75
CA LEU A 23 -21.60 -13.73 -12.95
C LEU A 23 -21.58 -15.27 -12.94
N ASN A 24 -22.44 -15.95 -13.71
CA ASN A 24 -22.53 -17.42 -13.70
C ASN A 24 -21.94 -18.11 -14.96
N LEU A 25 -21.20 -17.39 -15.80
CA LEU A 25 -20.66 -18.00 -17.02
C LEU A 25 -19.21 -18.53 -16.90
N PHE A 26 -18.52 -18.31 -15.79
CA PHE A 26 -17.13 -18.79 -15.61
C PHE A 26 -16.95 -19.86 -14.52
N TYR A 27 -18.03 -20.37 -13.91
CA TYR A 27 -17.88 -21.33 -12.81
C TYR A 27 -18.66 -22.65 -13.01
N ARG A 28 -19.17 -22.95 -14.22
CA ARG A 28 -20.03 -24.14 -14.44
C ARG A 28 -19.38 -25.27 -15.22
N ASP A 29 -18.17 -25.13 -15.74
CA ASP A 29 -17.52 -26.18 -16.53
C ASP A 29 -16.47 -27.00 -15.76
N ALA A 30 -16.41 -26.92 -14.44
CA ALA A 30 -15.42 -27.63 -13.64
C ALA A 30 -15.99 -28.79 -12.78
N ILE A 31 -17.31 -28.98 -12.73
CA ILE A 31 -17.90 -30.10 -11.95
C ILE A 31 -19.06 -30.70 -12.72
N SER A 32 -18.77 -31.53 -13.73
CA SER A 32 -19.68 -32.55 -14.25
C SER A 32 -18.84 -33.64 -14.90
N THR A 33 -18.37 -34.56 -14.08
CA THR A 33 -18.00 -35.89 -14.58
C THR A 33 -18.53 -36.94 -13.60
N SER A 34 -19.66 -37.46 -13.97
CA SER A 34 -20.19 -38.80 -13.76
C SER A 34 -19.41 -39.76 -12.85
N VAL A 35 -20.06 -40.12 -11.76
CA VAL A 35 -19.84 -41.37 -11.01
C VAL A 35 -20.27 -42.51 -11.92
N THR A 36 -19.33 -43.25 -12.48
CA THR A 36 -19.58 -44.57 -13.08
C THR A 36 -18.84 -45.60 -12.21
N THR A 37 -19.61 -46.43 -11.57
CA THR A 37 -19.18 -47.62 -10.85
C THR A 37 -18.47 -48.57 -11.82
N VAL A 38 -17.20 -48.84 -11.60
CA VAL A 38 -16.48 -49.90 -12.33
C VAL A 38 -15.87 -50.88 -11.34
N THR A 39 -16.32 -52.10 -11.53
CA THR A 39 -15.93 -53.33 -10.87
C THR A 39 -14.43 -53.61 -11.03
N THR A 40 -13.86 -54.07 -9.93
CA THR A 40 -12.48 -54.60 -9.76
C THR A 40 -11.99 -55.48 -10.90
N ARG A 41 -10.87 -55.11 -11.50
CA ARG A 41 -9.86 -56.04 -12.04
C ARG A 41 -8.49 -55.51 -11.69
N GLN A 42 -7.77 -56.29 -10.88
CA GLN A 42 -6.34 -56.12 -10.57
C GLN A 42 -5.52 -56.17 -11.87
N ARG A 43 -4.77 -55.15 -12.15
CA ARG A 43 -3.55 -55.20 -12.94
C ARG A 43 -2.55 -54.21 -12.34
N SER A 44 -1.43 -54.79 -11.95
CA SER A 44 -0.21 -54.10 -11.52
C SER A 44 0.35 -53.32 -12.69
N ASP A 45 0.24 -51.99 -12.65
CA ASP A 45 1.13 -51.10 -13.39
C ASP A 45 1.10 -49.73 -12.70
N ASN A 46 2.26 -49.35 -12.21
CA ASN A 46 2.53 -48.14 -11.45
C ASN A 46 2.39 -46.89 -12.36
N PRO A 47 1.32 -46.07 -12.26
CA PRO A 47 1.26 -44.85 -13.06
C PRO A 47 2.18 -43.82 -12.45
N LYS A 48 3.23 -43.47 -13.18
CA LYS A 48 4.05 -42.28 -12.92
C LYS A 48 3.15 -41.09 -12.64
N ALA A 49 3.28 -40.49 -11.44
CA ALA A 49 2.58 -39.29 -11.06
C ALA A 49 2.74 -38.19 -12.14
N PRO A 50 1.68 -37.47 -12.51
CA PRO A 50 1.80 -36.39 -13.47
C PRO A 50 2.76 -35.34 -12.90
N ALA A 51 3.79 -35.03 -13.67
CA ALA A 51 4.76 -33.99 -13.33
C ALA A 51 3.99 -32.68 -13.01
N LYS A 52 4.06 -32.26 -11.76
CA LYS A 52 3.60 -30.95 -11.34
C LYS A 52 4.33 -29.89 -12.18
N HIS A 53 3.72 -29.44 -13.28
CA HIS A 53 4.20 -28.31 -14.05
C HIS A 53 4.00 -27.07 -13.20
N SER A 54 4.97 -26.81 -12.32
CA SER A 54 5.07 -25.56 -11.59
C SER A 54 5.21 -24.44 -12.63
N TYR A 55 4.21 -23.56 -12.70
CA TYR A 55 4.31 -22.28 -13.41
C TYR A 55 5.58 -21.52 -12.99
N PHE A 56 6.04 -21.74 -11.77
CA PHE A 56 7.28 -21.24 -11.19
C PHE A 56 8.54 -21.73 -11.93
N GLY A 57 8.59 -22.99 -12.37
CA GLY A 57 9.73 -23.54 -13.14
C GLY A 57 9.82 -23.01 -14.57
N LYS A 58 8.71 -22.69 -15.21
CA LYS A 58 8.70 -22.04 -16.53
C LYS A 58 9.20 -20.60 -16.47
N TRP A 59 8.84 -19.88 -15.42
CA TRP A 59 9.29 -18.51 -15.19
C TRP A 59 10.80 -18.43 -14.92
N LEU A 60 11.36 -19.38 -14.16
CA LEU A 60 12.80 -19.46 -13.91
C LEU A 60 13.60 -19.75 -15.20
N LYS A 61 13.07 -20.54 -16.12
CA LYS A 61 13.73 -20.82 -17.41
C LYS A 61 13.67 -19.65 -18.39
N LEU A 62 12.63 -18.80 -18.33
CA LEU A 62 12.56 -17.58 -19.14
C LEU A 62 13.51 -16.47 -18.62
N ALA A 63 13.77 -16.44 -17.32
CA ALA A 63 14.70 -15.49 -16.72
C ALA A 63 16.18 -15.84 -17.00
N ASN A 64 16.50 -17.08 -17.40
CA ASN A 64 17.88 -17.53 -17.65
C ASN A 64 18.32 -17.52 -19.12
N ARG A 65 17.52 -17.01 -20.05
CA ARG A 65 17.96 -16.73 -21.41
C ARG A 65 18.58 -15.33 -21.47
N GLN A 66 19.76 -15.17 -20.93
CA GLN A 66 20.62 -14.01 -21.22
C GLN A 66 21.78 -14.49 -22.09
N THR A 67 21.83 -13.88 -23.26
CA THR A 67 22.94 -13.91 -24.21
C THR A 67 24.25 -13.51 -23.53
N GLU A 68 25.34 -14.20 -23.86
CA GLU A 68 26.73 -13.84 -23.55
C GLU A 68 27.09 -12.53 -24.28
N GLY A 69 26.71 -11.42 -23.73
CA GLY A 69 27.12 -10.06 -24.06
C GLY A 69 27.13 -9.30 -22.74
N HIS A 70 27.95 -8.29 -22.56
CA HIS A 70 28.07 -7.51 -21.33
C HIS A 70 26.72 -7.44 -20.61
N LYS A 71 26.63 -8.06 -19.44
CA LYS A 71 25.38 -8.18 -18.69
C LYS A 71 24.89 -6.79 -18.36
N GLN A 72 23.97 -6.27 -19.18
CA GLN A 72 23.36 -4.98 -18.91
C GLN A 72 22.69 -5.06 -17.55
N GLY A 73 23.01 -4.14 -16.65
CA GLY A 73 22.37 -4.07 -15.35
C GLY A 73 20.90 -3.74 -15.46
N GLN A 74 20.17 -3.98 -14.41
CA GLN A 74 18.73 -3.74 -14.33
C GLN A 74 18.35 -3.17 -12.97
N VAL A 75 17.23 -2.43 -12.92
CA VAL A 75 16.78 -1.79 -11.70
C VAL A 75 15.36 -2.25 -11.36
N PHE A 76 15.15 -2.59 -10.08
CA PHE A 76 13.83 -2.82 -9.52
C PHE A 76 13.53 -1.75 -8.47
N ILE A 77 12.49 -0.95 -8.71
CA ILE A 77 11.98 0.01 -7.72
C ILE A 77 10.92 -0.73 -6.92
N VAL A 78 11.19 -1.00 -5.66
CA VAL A 78 10.44 -1.97 -4.84
C VAL A 78 9.85 -1.31 -3.62
N GLY A 79 8.55 -1.52 -3.39
CA GLY A 79 7.90 -1.10 -2.16
C GLY A 79 8.24 -2.05 -1.00
N ALA A 80 8.68 -1.46 0.11
CA ALA A 80 9.00 -2.15 1.34
C ALA A 80 7.77 -2.39 2.24
N GLY A 81 6.63 -1.78 1.91
CA GLY A 81 5.49 -1.78 2.83
C GLY A 81 5.61 -0.74 3.94
N PRO A 82 4.66 -0.72 4.89
CA PRO A 82 4.52 0.35 5.88
C PRO A 82 5.40 0.20 7.13
N GLY A 83 6.11 -0.92 7.32
CA GLY A 83 6.98 -1.16 8.48
C GLY A 83 7.18 -2.63 8.81
N ASP A 84 6.09 -3.38 8.97
CA ASP A 84 6.13 -4.82 9.23
C ASP A 84 6.73 -5.59 8.05
N ALA A 85 7.75 -6.40 8.32
CA ALA A 85 8.47 -7.18 7.32
C ALA A 85 7.60 -8.29 6.69
N GLU A 86 6.60 -8.80 7.39
CA GLU A 86 5.66 -9.80 6.85
C GLU A 86 4.69 -9.20 5.81
N LEU A 87 4.61 -7.87 5.73
CA LEU A 87 3.85 -7.16 4.70
C LEU A 87 4.63 -6.95 3.40
N LEU A 88 5.85 -7.45 3.27
CA LEU A 88 6.56 -7.51 2.00
C LEU A 88 5.80 -8.39 1.00
N THR A 89 5.71 -7.95 -0.23
CA THR A 89 5.23 -8.84 -1.28
C THR A 89 6.24 -9.96 -1.53
N LEU A 90 5.76 -11.16 -1.85
CA LEU A 90 6.64 -12.28 -2.24
C LEU A 90 7.61 -11.91 -3.38
N LYS A 91 7.20 -11.03 -4.26
CA LYS A 91 8.05 -10.52 -5.34
C LYS A 91 9.16 -9.63 -4.79
N ALA A 92 8.84 -8.72 -3.89
CA ALA A 92 9.83 -7.87 -3.22
C ALA A 92 10.88 -8.72 -2.48
N PHE A 93 10.42 -9.65 -1.64
CA PHE A 93 11.31 -10.56 -0.92
C PHE A 93 12.26 -11.32 -1.86
N ARG A 94 11.73 -11.92 -2.95
CA ARG A 94 12.55 -12.63 -3.92
C ARG A 94 13.62 -11.74 -4.57
N LEU A 95 13.27 -10.49 -4.93
CA LEU A 95 14.20 -9.57 -5.55
C LEU A 95 15.31 -9.13 -4.58
N LEU A 96 14.99 -8.93 -3.30
CA LEU A 96 15.99 -8.68 -2.26
C LEU A 96 17.01 -9.83 -2.14
N GLN A 97 16.57 -11.08 -2.31
CA GLN A 97 17.46 -12.25 -2.28
C GLN A 97 18.40 -12.36 -3.49
N GLN A 98 18.05 -11.71 -4.60
CA GLN A 98 18.72 -11.82 -5.91
C GLN A 98 19.50 -10.56 -6.33
N ALA A 99 19.38 -9.48 -5.56
CA ALA A 99 20.05 -8.22 -5.83
C ALA A 99 21.57 -8.33 -5.64
N ASP A 100 22.31 -7.53 -6.42
CA ASP A 100 23.72 -7.25 -6.15
C ASP A 100 23.85 -6.08 -5.16
N VAL A 101 23.00 -5.06 -5.32
CA VAL A 101 22.96 -3.86 -4.47
C VAL A 101 21.53 -3.49 -4.12
N VAL A 102 21.29 -3.15 -2.86
CA VAL A 102 20.03 -2.58 -2.37
C VAL A 102 20.27 -1.16 -1.88
N LEU A 103 19.64 -0.19 -2.53
CA LEU A 103 19.59 1.20 -2.11
C LEU A 103 18.32 1.44 -1.31
N PHE A 104 18.42 1.91 -0.08
CA PHE A 104 17.26 2.07 0.82
C PHE A 104 17.24 3.44 1.52
N ASP A 105 16.06 3.87 1.97
CA ASP A 105 15.85 5.12 2.68
C ASP A 105 15.44 4.90 4.15
N ALA A 106 15.21 6.02 4.86
CA ALA A 106 14.92 6.02 6.30
C ALA A 106 13.58 5.38 6.70
N LEU A 107 12.69 5.11 5.75
CA LEU A 107 11.37 4.52 6.02
C LEU A 107 11.36 2.99 5.94
N VAL A 108 12.49 2.38 5.59
CA VAL A 108 12.65 0.92 5.57
C VAL A 108 13.06 0.46 6.96
N SER A 109 12.29 -0.45 7.55
CA SER A 109 12.55 -0.99 8.90
C SER A 109 13.80 -1.88 8.94
N GLU A 110 14.42 -1.97 10.12
CA GLU A 110 15.57 -2.84 10.36
C GLU A 110 15.21 -4.32 10.13
N ASP A 111 13.98 -4.75 10.45
CA ASP A 111 13.51 -6.11 10.21
C ASP A 111 13.52 -6.46 8.72
N ILE A 112 13.14 -5.52 7.86
CA ILE A 112 13.23 -5.70 6.41
C ILE A 112 14.69 -5.74 5.95
N LEU A 113 15.55 -4.89 6.51
CA LEU A 113 16.99 -4.90 6.19
C LEU A 113 17.69 -6.19 6.63
N ALA A 114 17.20 -6.82 7.70
CA ALA A 114 17.69 -8.13 8.17
C ALA A 114 17.35 -9.28 7.23
N LEU A 115 16.29 -9.15 6.41
CA LEU A 115 15.93 -10.14 5.39
C LEU A 115 16.87 -10.14 4.17
N ILE A 116 17.69 -9.09 3.99
CA ILE A 116 18.62 -8.97 2.87
C ILE A 116 19.87 -9.81 3.16
N PRO A 117 20.25 -10.76 2.28
CA PRO A 117 21.42 -11.60 2.47
C PRO A 117 22.70 -10.79 2.70
N SER A 118 23.61 -11.31 3.53
CA SER A 118 24.87 -10.64 3.86
C SER A 118 25.79 -10.38 2.67
N LYS A 119 25.67 -11.17 1.61
CA LYS A 119 26.40 -11.01 0.34
C LYS A 119 25.94 -9.80 -0.49
N VAL A 120 24.73 -9.27 -0.23
CA VAL A 120 24.13 -8.15 -0.95
C VAL A 120 24.63 -6.84 -0.35
N VAL A 121 25.15 -5.94 -1.18
CA VAL A 121 25.58 -4.62 -0.71
C VAL A 121 24.35 -3.80 -0.33
N LYS A 122 24.34 -3.25 0.88
CA LYS A 122 23.29 -2.36 1.39
C LYS A 122 23.82 -0.94 1.45
N GLU A 123 23.21 0.00 0.74
CA GLU A 123 23.61 1.40 0.69
C GLU A 123 22.45 2.30 1.10
N TYR A 124 22.64 3.06 2.16
CA TYR A 124 21.66 4.02 2.66
C TYR A 124 21.69 5.32 1.83
N VAL A 125 20.58 5.68 1.24
CA VAL A 125 20.43 6.90 0.39
C VAL A 125 19.44 7.91 0.95
N GLY A 126 18.95 7.71 2.19
CA GLY A 126 18.02 8.62 2.86
C GLY A 126 18.71 9.92 3.34
N LYS A 127 17.87 10.87 3.77
CA LYS A 127 18.35 12.09 4.40
C LYS A 127 18.85 11.79 5.82
N ARG A 128 20.13 11.97 6.11
CA ARG A 128 20.65 11.99 7.49
C ARG A 128 20.68 13.43 7.99
N CYS A 129 20.18 13.65 9.21
CA CYS A 129 20.36 14.94 9.88
C CYS A 129 21.85 15.33 9.93
N LYS A 130 22.16 16.48 9.36
CA LYS A 130 23.40 17.28 9.52
C LYS A 130 24.66 16.96 8.71
N LYS A 131 24.86 15.82 8.05
CA LYS A 131 26.02 15.66 7.12
C LYS A 131 25.68 14.67 6.01
N HIS A 132 25.78 15.13 4.75
CA HIS A 132 25.57 14.33 3.50
C HIS A 132 24.17 13.72 3.35
N SER A 133 23.14 14.55 3.13
CA SER A 133 21.87 14.07 2.59
C SER A 133 22.01 13.92 1.08
N PHE A 134 21.73 12.74 0.55
CA PHE A 134 21.58 12.57 -0.89
C PHE A 134 20.43 13.44 -1.39
N THR A 135 20.70 14.29 -2.37
CA THR A 135 19.64 14.94 -3.14
C THR A 135 18.95 13.86 -4.01
N GLN A 136 17.72 14.10 -4.43
CA GLN A 136 17.05 13.16 -5.34
C GLN A 136 17.86 12.93 -6.63
N ASP A 137 18.46 13.97 -7.15
CA ASP A 137 19.34 13.90 -8.32
C ASP A 137 20.57 13.00 -8.07
N ALA A 138 21.18 13.09 -6.89
CA ALA A 138 22.27 12.20 -6.51
C ALA A 138 21.85 10.74 -6.39
N ILE A 139 20.63 10.48 -5.88
CA ILE A 139 20.04 9.12 -5.85
C ILE A 139 19.86 8.60 -7.27
N CYS A 140 19.24 9.39 -8.16
CA CYS A 140 19.05 9.02 -9.56
C CYS A 140 20.38 8.69 -10.26
N LYS A 141 21.40 9.54 -10.07
CA LYS A 141 22.76 9.31 -10.62
C LYS A 141 23.36 8.01 -10.09
N ARG A 142 23.21 7.74 -8.78
CA ARG A 142 23.78 6.53 -8.16
C ARG A 142 23.13 5.25 -8.67
N VAL A 143 21.79 5.25 -8.80
CA VAL A 143 21.05 4.10 -9.37
C VAL A 143 21.50 3.82 -10.81
N VAL A 144 21.63 4.87 -11.63
CA VAL A 144 22.08 4.77 -13.03
C VAL A 144 23.52 4.25 -13.10
N GLU A 145 24.42 4.78 -12.28
CA GLU A 145 25.83 4.35 -12.22
C GLU A 145 25.96 2.86 -11.92
N LEU A 146 25.29 2.38 -10.87
CA LEU A 146 25.34 0.96 -10.47
C LEU A 146 24.81 0.05 -11.57
N ALA A 147 23.68 0.41 -12.17
CA ALA A 147 23.10 -0.39 -13.24
C ALA A 147 23.94 -0.35 -14.52
N SER A 148 24.56 0.79 -14.86
CA SER A 148 25.48 0.89 -15.99
C SER A 148 26.72 0.00 -15.82
N ASN A 149 27.13 -0.26 -14.58
CA ASN A 149 28.21 -1.20 -14.24
C ASN A 149 27.77 -2.68 -14.24
N GLY A 150 26.56 -2.99 -14.73
CA GLY A 150 26.05 -4.35 -14.89
C GLY A 150 25.38 -4.95 -13.65
N HIS A 151 25.16 -4.16 -12.58
CA HIS A 151 24.54 -4.67 -11.36
C HIS A 151 23.01 -4.79 -11.48
N THR A 152 22.46 -5.81 -10.82
CA THR A 152 21.03 -5.88 -10.48
C THR A 152 20.78 -5.05 -9.22
N VAL A 153 20.17 -3.88 -9.39
CA VAL A 153 19.94 -2.92 -8.33
C VAL A 153 18.50 -3.00 -7.85
N VAL A 154 18.29 -3.08 -6.55
CA VAL A 154 16.99 -2.87 -5.92
C VAL A 154 16.97 -1.51 -5.24
N ARG A 155 16.10 -0.60 -5.70
CA ARG A 155 15.77 0.63 -4.99
C ARG A 155 14.59 0.35 -4.09
N LEU A 156 14.84 0.11 -2.80
CA LEU A 156 13.85 -0.22 -1.79
C LEU A 156 13.30 1.05 -1.14
N LYS A 157 11.98 1.25 -1.19
CA LYS A 157 11.28 2.47 -0.78
C LYS A 157 10.21 2.13 0.25
N GLY A 158 10.10 2.88 1.34
CA GLY A 158 9.01 2.69 2.31
C GLY A 158 7.63 2.83 1.66
N GLY A 159 6.67 2.02 2.09
CA GLY A 159 5.31 2.01 1.55
C GLY A 159 5.23 1.45 0.12
N ASP A 160 4.53 2.17 -0.74
CA ASP A 160 4.33 1.85 -2.16
C ASP A 160 5.05 2.87 -3.06
N PRO A 161 5.83 2.44 -4.07
CA PRO A 161 6.53 3.35 -4.96
C PRO A 161 5.64 4.26 -5.80
N ALA A 162 4.36 3.93 -5.96
CA ALA A 162 3.42 4.74 -6.74
C ALA A 162 2.82 5.91 -5.95
N LEU A 163 2.99 5.94 -4.61
CA LEU A 163 2.37 6.94 -3.75
C LEU A 163 3.40 7.83 -3.05
N PHE A 164 3.48 9.10 -3.46
CA PHE A 164 4.30 10.16 -2.87
C PHE A 164 5.80 9.82 -2.71
N ALA A 165 6.31 8.93 -3.56
CA ALA A 165 7.63 8.33 -3.46
C ALA A 165 8.65 8.88 -4.47
N ARG A 166 8.32 9.92 -5.26
CA ARG A 166 9.19 10.53 -6.28
C ARG A 166 9.73 9.53 -7.32
N THR A 167 9.00 8.46 -7.57
CA THR A 167 9.41 7.37 -8.47
C THR A 167 9.58 7.84 -9.91
N CYS A 168 8.77 8.81 -10.36
CA CYS A 168 8.87 9.36 -11.73
C CYS A 168 10.27 9.92 -12.01
N GLU A 169 10.89 10.61 -11.05
CA GLU A 169 12.23 11.18 -11.22
C GLU A 169 13.30 10.08 -11.40
N GLU A 170 13.14 8.97 -10.66
CA GLU A 170 14.05 7.82 -10.76
C GLU A 170 13.85 7.08 -12.10
N THR A 171 12.60 6.86 -12.52
CA THR A 171 12.28 6.20 -13.81
C THR A 171 12.67 7.03 -15.02
N ASP A 172 12.53 8.36 -14.95
CA ASP A 172 12.97 9.28 -16.00
C ASP A 172 14.49 9.19 -16.21
N ALA A 173 15.25 9.15 -15.12
CA ALA A 173 16.71 9.02 -15.19
C ALA A 173 17.14 7.67 -15.81
N LEU A 174 16.46 6.57 -15.43
CA LEU A 174 16.70 5.24 -15.99
C LEU A 174 16.37 5.16 -17.48
N THR A 175 15.22 5.74 -17.86
CA THR A 175 14.79 5.81 -19.27
C THR A 175 15.80 6.59 -20.12
N LYS A 176 16.26 7.74 -19.65
CA LYS A 176 17.30 8.56 -20.34
C LYS A 176 18.60 7.80 -20.50
N ALA A 177 18.94 6.93 -19.55
CA ALA A 177 20.14 6.10 -19.59
C ALA A 177 19.96 4.77 -20.33
N ASN A 178 18.78 4.49 -20.89
CA ASN A 178 18.41 3.22 -21.53
C ASN A 178 18.60 2.00 -20.60
N ILE A 179 18.39 2.16 -19.29
CA ILE A 179 18.52 1.08 -18.32
C ILE A 179 17.14 0.42 -18.14
N PRO A 180 17.03 -0.92 -18.30
CA PRO A 180 15.77 -1.62 -18.06
C PRO A 180 15.40 -1.58 -16.58
N PHE A 181 14.15 -1.29 -16.30
CA PHE A 181 13.63 -1.26 -14.94
C PHE A 181 12.22 -1.83 -14.83
N ALA A 182 11.86 -2.20 -13.60
CA ALA A 182 10.49 -2.56 -13.25
C ALA A 182 10.11 -1.97 -11.89
N ILE A 183 8.82 -1.67 -11.71
CA ILE A 183 8.26 -1.21 -10.45
C ILE A 183 7.51 -2.38 -9.80
N VAL A 184 7.78 -2.61 -8.53
CA VAL A 184 7.13 -3.64 -7.72
C VAL A 184 6.34 -2.97 -6.61
N PRO A 185 5.01 -3.12 -6.58
CA PRO A 185 4.18 -2.47 -5.59
C PRO A 185 4.51 -2.97 -4.17
N GLY A 186 4.24 -2.12 -3.20
CA GLY A 186 4.22 -2.44 -1.78
C GLY A 186 2.87 -2.08 -1.15
N ILE A 187 2.65 -2.50 0.09
CA ILE A 187 1.49 -2.05 0.85
C ILE A 187 1.73 -0.60 1.25
N THR A 188 0.84 0.30 0.82
CA THR A 188 0.93 1.71 1.23
C THR A 188 0.57 1.89 2.71
N ALA A 189 1.13 2.90 3.37
CA ALA A 189 0.86 3.19 4.77
C ALA A 189 -0.64 3.29 5.10
N ALA A 190 -1.46 3.84 4.20
CA ALA A 190 -2.91 3.93 4.41
C ALA A 190 -3.56 2.55 4.60
N SER A 191 -3.21 1.55 3.78
CA SER A 191 -3.75 0.19 3.91
C SER A 191 -3.23 -0.51 5.17
N GLY A 192 -1.95 -0.35 5.50
CA GLY A 192 -1.36 -0.89 6.72
C GLY A 192 -2.00 -0.29 7.97
N VAL A 193 -2.11 1.04 8.03
CA VAL A 193 -2.79 1.75 9.13
C VAL A 193 -4.22 1.25 9.30
N SER A 194 -4.99 1.15 8.22
CA SER A 194 -6.38 0.68 8.30
C SER A 194 -6.49 -0.70 8.96
N ALA A 195 -5.66 -1.64 8.54
CA ALA A 195 -5.65 -3.01 9.09
C ALA A 195 -5.20 -3.05 10.56
N TYR A 196 -4.13 -2.32 10.91
CA TYR A 196 -3.50 -2.38 12.24
C TYR A 196 -4.18 -1.49 13.29
N THR A 197 -5.03 -0.55 12.87
CA THR A 197 -5.76 0.33 13.80
C THR A 197 -7.23 0.01 13.92
N GLY A 198 -7.78 -0.77 12.98
CA GLY A 198 -9.20 -1.03 12.86
C GLY A 198 -10.02 0.18 12.38
N ILE A 199 -9.36 1.20 11.80
CA ILE A 199 -10.03 2.33 11.16
C ILE A 199 -10.21 1.98 9.68
N PRO A 200 -11.44 1.73 9.17
CA PRO A 200 -11.62 1.43 7.76
C PRO A 200 -11.35 2.67 6.91
N LEU A 201 -10.79 2.49 5.70
CA LEU A 201 -10.64 3.61 4.75
C LEU A 201 -11.96 3.93 4.06
N THR A 202 -12.85 2.94 3.93
CA THR A 202 -14.20 3.11 3.38
C THR A 202 -15.21 2.38 4.23
N ASP A 203 -16.38 2.98 4.40
CA ASP A 203 -17.52 2.39 5.09
C ASP A 203 -18.80 2.81 4.37
N ARG A 204 -19.61 1.83 3.93
CA ARG A 204 -20.87 2.10 3.19
C ARG A 204 -21.81 3.05 3.94
N ARG A 205 -21.67 3.16 5.26
CA ARG A 205 -22.53 3.98 6.13
C ARG A 205 -22.13 5.46 6.11
N CYS A 206 -20.85 5.79 5.85
CA CYS A 206 -20.38 7.16 6.01
C CYS A 206 -19.34 7.62 4.98
N ALA A 207 -18.62 6.73 4.29
CA ALA A 207 -17.58 7.11 3.33
C ALA A 207 -17.42 6.05 2.23
N GLN A 208 -17.93 6.33 1.02
CA GLN A 208 -17.85 5.42 -0.14
C GLN A 208 -16.62 5.67 -1.02
N SER A 209 -15.83 6.68 -0.70
CA SER A 209 -14.60 7.02 -1.41
C SER A 209 -13.51 7.43 -0.43
N VAL A 210 -12.26 7.35 -0.89
CA VAL A 210 -11.07 7.78 -0.15
C VAL A 210 -10.18 8.60 -1.08
N SER A 211 -9.65 9.70 -0.57
CA SER A 211 -8.62 10.49 -1.24
C SER A 211 -7.30 10.40 -0.50
N PHE A 212 -6.21 10.20 -1.25
CA PHE A 212 -4.84 10.28 -0.76
C PHE A 212 -4.24 11.60 -1.16
N MET A 213 -3.64 12.30 -0.22
CA MET A 213 -2.95 13.55 -0.47
C MET A 213 -1.68 13.66 0.37
N THR A 214 -0.81 14.57 -0.03
CA THR A 214 0.39 14.93 0.74
C THR A 214 0.25 16.36 1.26
N ALA A 215 0.74 16.63 2.45
CA ALA A 215 0.89 17.98 2.96
C ALA A 215 2.32 18.54 2.73
N HIS A 216 3.17 17.81 2.00
CA HIS A 216 4.51 18.24 1.62
C HIS A 216 4.54 18.64 0.16
N PHE A 217 4.53 19.94 -0.13
CA PHE A 217 4.53 20.50 -1.49
C PHE A 217 5.94 20.96 -1.86
N LYS A 218 6.21 21.02 -3.18
CA LYS A 218 7.49 21.49 -3.71
C LYS A 218 7.73 22.96 -3.34
N ASP A 219 6.70 23.78 -3.47
CA ASP A 219 6.68 25.18 -3.09
C ASP A 219 5.92 25.31 -1.76
N VAL A 220 6.60 25.83 -0.75
CA VAL A 220 6.09 25.90 0.63
C VAL A 220 4.79 26.72 0.73
N ASP A 221 4.60 27.66 -0.18
CA ASP A 221 3.44 28.54 -0.23
C ASP A 221 2.25 27.99 -1.04
N GLN A 222 2.42 26.87 -1.73
CA GLN A 222 1.35 26.21 -2.49
C GLN A 222 0.55 25.25 -1.60
N TRP A 223 -0.41 25.79 -0.86
CA TRP A 223 -1.47 24.95 -0.30
C TRP A 223 -2.45 24.55 -1.39
N PRO A 224 -2.98 23.31 -1.40
CA PRO A 224 -4.14 23.00 -2.20
C PRO A 224 -5.28 23.94 -1.80
N GLU A 225 -6.13 24.27 -2.76
CA GLU A 225 -7.33 25.04 -2.46
C GLU A 225 -8.11 24.36 -1.34
N MET A 226 -8.18 24.99 -0.16
CA MET A 226 -8.79 24.41 1.04
C MET A 226 -10.31 24.23 0.87
N ALA A 227 -10.97 25.06 0.06
CA ALA A 227 -12.40 24.97 -0.15
C ALA A 227 -12.87 23.65 -0.81
N PRO A 228 -12.27 23.18 -1.93
CA PRO A 228 -12.58 21.85 -2.47
C PRO A 228 -12.23 20.72 -1.48
N MET A 229 -11.13 20.85 -0.75
CA MET A 229 -10.72 19.86 0.24
C MET A 229 -11.72 19.74 1.37
N ALA A 230 -12.23 20.85 1.88
CA ALA A 230 -13.25 20.90 2.92
C ALA A 230 -14.58 20.27 2.44
N GLN A 231 -14.98 20.51 1.20
CA GLN A 231 -16.17 19.87 0.62
C GLN A 231 -15.99 18.36 0.47
N ASN A 232 -14.80 17.94 0.09
CA ASN A 232 -14.50 16.53 -0.12
C ASN A 232 -14.44 15.75 1.22
N VAL A 233 -13.81 16.29 2.25
CA VAL A 233 -13.69 15.61 3.55
C VAL A 233 -15.04 15.32 4.21
N LEU A 234 -16.08 16.12 3.90
CA LEU A 234 -17.44 15.89 4.39
C LEU A 234 -18.14 14.68 3.75
N LYS A 235 -17.66 14.19 2.60
CA LYS A 235 -18.29 13.14 1.79
C LYS A 235 -17.46 11.86 1.70
N GLN A 236 -16.17 11.94 2.00
CA GLN A 236 -15.22 10.84 1.83
C GLN A 236 -14.18 10.83 2.95
N THR A 237 -13.42 9.75 3.02
CA THR A 237 -12.23 9.70 3.85
C THR A 237 -11.09 10.46 3.17
N MET A 238 -10.43 11.33 3.90
CA MET A 238 -9.22 12.01 3.45
C MET A 238 -8.02 11.49 4.24
N VAL A 239 -7.04 10.95 3.53
CA VAL A 239 -5.79 10.43 4.11
C VAL A 239 -4.65 11.34 3.71
N VAL A 240 -3.94 11.91 4.69
CA VAL A 240 -2.88 12.88 4.45
C VAL A 240 -1.53 12.29 4.86
N TYR A 241 -0.64 12.18 3.89
CA TYR A 241 0.75 11.78 4.06
C TYR A 241 1.60 13.00 4.38
N MET A 242 2.66 12.81 5.20
CA MET A 242 3.62 13.87 5.56
C MET A 242 2.95 15.13 6.16
N GLY A 243 1.81 14.92 6.85
CA GLY A 243 0.97 16.03 7.35
C GLY A 243 1.25 16.45 8.78
N LEU A 244 2.10 15.75 9.54
CA LEU A 244 2.29 15.98 10.96
C LEU A 244 2.67 17.43 11.27
N SER A 245 3.68 17.96 10.60
CA SER A 245 4.16 19.34 10.80
C SER A 245 3.18 20.43 10.36
N ARG A 246 2.13 20.05 9.62
CA ARG A 246 1.10 20.98 9.12
C ARG A 246 -0.30 20.66 9.63
N LEU A 247 -0.40 19.83 10.68
CA LEU A 247 -1.68 19.39 11.23
C LEU A 247 -2.52 20.56 11.71
N GLU A 248 -1.91 21.52 12.38
CA GLU A 248 -2.59 22.72 12.89
C GLU A 248 -3.20 23.54 11.74
N GLU A 249 -2.41 23.80 10.70
CA GLU A 249 -2.84 24.56 9.51
C GLU A 249 -3.99 23.85 8.78
N LEU A 250 -3.87 22.51 8.63
CA LEU A 250 -4.93 21.69 8.03
C LEU A 250 -6.24 21.82 8.83
N CYS A 251 -6.19 21.69 10.15
CA CYS A 251 -7.37 21.79 10.99
C CYS A 251 -8.00 23.19 10.92
N LYS A 252 -7.19 24.25 11.07
CA LYS A 252 -7.66 25.63 10.96
C LYS A 252 -8.27 25.94 9.60
N GLY A 253 -7.62 25.48 8.51
CA GLY A 253 -8.11 25.67 7.15
C GLY A 253 -9.45 24.97 6.91
N LEU A 254 -9.60 23.73 7.34
CA LEU A 254 -10.86 22.99 7.21
C LEU A 254 -11.99 23.66 8.01
N ILE A 255 -11.72 24.09 9.24
CA ILE A 255 -12.71 24.82 10.07
C ILE A 255 -13.10 26.14 9.42
N HIS A 256 -12.14 26.89 8.89
CA HIS A 256 -12.41 28.16 8.18
C HIS A 256 -13.35 27.98 6.98
N HIS A 257 -13.28 26.81 6.34
CA HIS A 257 -14.17 26.43 5.22
C HIS A 257 -15.38 25.60 5.68
N ASN A 258 -15.88 25.85 6.89
CA ASN A 258 -17.12 25.32 7.46
C ASN A 258 -17.14 23.78 7.68
N VAL A 259 -16.01 23.11 7.80
CA VAL A 259 -16.00 21.75 8.35
C VAL A 259 -16.24 21.84 9.86
N PRO A 260 -17.18 21.06 10.44
CA PRO A 260 -17.47 21.12 11.86
C PRO A 260 -16.24 20.88 12.72
N THR A 261 -16.07 21.66 13.79
CA THR A 261 -14.96 21.48 14.74
C THR A 261 -14.92 20.11 15.40
N THR A 262 -16.08 19.43 15.44
CA THR A 262 -16.25 18.05 15.92
C THR A 262 -15.94 16.99 14.87
N TRP A 263 -15.43 17.37 13.68
CA TRP A 263 -15.14 16.39 12.61
C TRP A 263 -14.02 15.44 13.03
N PRO A 264 -14.20 14.11 12.91
CA PRO A 264 -13.27 13.12 13.44
C PRO A 264 -11.94 13.10 12.69
N VAL A 265 -10.86 12.97 13.44
CA VAL A 265 -9.49 12.88 12.94
C VAL A 265 -8.71 11.82 13.72
N ALA A 266 -7.84 11.11 13.03
CA ALA A 266 -6.84 10.22 13.63
C ALA A 266 -5.44 10.57 13.12
N ALA A 267 -4.45 10.52 14.01
CA ALA A 267 -3.01 10.58 13.68
C ALA A 267 -2.37 9.27 14.12
N ILE A 268 -1.72 8.60 13.16
CA ILE A 268 -1.12 7.29 13.38
C ILE A 268 0.37 7.38 13.04
N GLU A 269 1.20 7.22 14.05
CA GLU A 269 2.65 7.22 13.94
C GLU A 269 3.21 5.81 13.86
N ASN A 270 4.30 5.62 13.13
CA ASN A 270 5.04 4.36 12.99
C ASN A 270 4.11 3.19 12.62
N ALA A 271 3.33 3.37 11.55
CA ALA A 271 2.34 2.41 11.09
C ALA A 271 2.90 0.98 10.99
N THR A 272 2.16 0.00 11.52
CA THR A 272 2.45 -1.44 11.49
C THR A 272 3.72 -1.88 12.23
N SER A 273 4.43 -0.96 12.88
CA SER A 273 5.56 -1.31 13.74
C SER A 273 5.11 -1.60 15.20
N PRO A 274 5.95 -2.24 16.01
CA PRO A 274 5.69 -2.41 17.45
C PRO A 274 5.48 -1.07 18.18
N GLU A 275 6.10 0.00 17.68
CA GLU A 275 6.02 1.35 18.23
C GLU A 275 4.84 2.15 17.67
N GLN A 276 3.89 1.51 16.98
CA GLN A 276 2.72 2.20 16.45
C GLN A 276 1.93 2.90 17.55
N ARG A 277 1.68 4.20 17.37
CA ARG A 277 0.83 5.00 18.25
C ARG A 277 -0.36 5.56 17.48
N VAL A 278 -1.54 5.54 18.11
CA VAL A 278 -2.79 6.01 17.51
C VAL A 278 -3.41 7.07 18.40
N ILE A 279 -3.50 8.28 17.90
CA ILE A 279 -4.17 9.40 18.56
C ILE A 279 -5.46 9.71 17.79
N THR A 280 -6.58 9.72 18.48
CA THR A 280 -7.88 10.10 17.89
C THR A 280 -8.44 11.34 18.57
N GLY A 281 -9.12 12.15 17.79
CA GLY A 281 -9.75 13.38 18.27
C GLY A 281 -10.69 13.97 17.22
N VAL A 282 -10.89 15.25 17.32
CA VAL A 282 -11.66 16.05 16.38
C VAL A 282 -10.82 17.24 15.89
N LEU A 283 -11.27 17.93 14.85
CA LEU A 283 -10.52 19.08 14.31
C LEU A 283 -10.14 20.11 15.39
N ALA A 284 -11.00 20.29 16.40
CA ALA A 284 -10.75 21.26 17.47
C ALA A 284 -9.59 20.87 18.41
N ASP A 285 -9.30 19.57 18.60
CA ASP A 285 -8.41 19.10 19.67
C ASP A 285 -7.27 18.19 19.20
N ILE A 286 -7.31 17.67 17.98
CA ILE A 286 -6.32 16.68 17.52
C ILE A 286 -4.89 17.21 17.56
N HIS A 287 -4.67 18.48 17.21
CA HIS A 287 -3.34 19.09 17.22
C HIS A 287 -2.75 19.08 18.62
N SER A 288 -3.48 19.60 19.63
CA SER A 288 -3.02 19.62 21.01
C SER A 288 -2.80 18.22 21.61
N LYS A 289 -3.64 17.24 21.21
CA LYS A 289 -3.44 15.84 21.61
C LYS A 289 -2.17 15.23 21.01
N VAL A 290 -1.87 15.54 19.76
CA VAL A 290 -0.65 15.08 19.06
C VAL A 290 0.59 15.73 19.69
N GLU A 291 0.55 17.03 20.00
CA GLU A 291 1.63 17.71 20.72
C GLU A 291 1.86 17.11 22.11
N ALA A 292 0.81 16.92 22.89
CA ALA A 292 0.90 16.30 24.22
C ALA A 292 1.44 14.86 24.16
N ALA A 293 1.13 14.11 23.09
CA ALA A 293 1.67 12.78 22.85
C ALA A 293 3.10 12.78 22.29
N ASN A 294 3.63 13.95 21.93
CA ASN A 294 4.98 14.13 21.37
C ASN A 294 5.27 13.17 20.20
N LEU A 295 4.40 13.17 19.16
CA LEU A 295 4.62 12.41 17.94
C LEU A 295 5.74 13.07 17.11
N THR A 296 6.76 12.32 16.73
CA THR A 296 7.93 12.81 15.99
C THR A 296 8.29 11.94 14.77
N GLY A 297 7.76 10.73 14.72
CA GLY A 297 8.01 9.75 13.65
C GLY A 297 7.12 9.93 12.41
N PRO A 298 7.29 9.06 11.42
CA PRO A 298 6.43 9.05 10.24
C PRO A 298 4.96 8.88 10.64
N THR A 299 4.13 9.87 10.32
CA THR A 299 2.74 9.92 10.76
C THR A 299 1.80 10.05 9.57
N LEU A 300 0.75 9.23 9.56
CA LEU A 300 -0.38 9.31 8.65
C LEU A 300 -1.56 9.95 9.37
N LEU A 301 -2.25 10.87 8.68
CA LEU A 301 -3.46 11.49 9.20
C LEU A 301 -4.69 10.97 8.45
N ILE A 302 -5.77 10.68 9.17
CA ILE A 302 -7.06 10.26 8.59
C ILE A 302 -8.13 11.23 9.09
N PHE A 303 -8.79 11.91 8.15
CA PHE A 303 -9.92 12.78 8.41
C PHE A 303 -11.19 12.14 7.85
N GLY A 304 -12.21 12.00 8.67
CA GLY A 304 -13.48 11.44 8.22
C GLY A 304 -14.23 10.65 9.28
N LYS A 305 -15.52 10.47 9.06
CA LYS A 305 -16.41 9.70 9.96
C LYS A 305 -15.97 8.24 10.16
N VAL A 306 -15.14 7.71 9.29
CA VAL A 306 -14.58 6.35 9.45
C VAL A 306 -13.76 6.19 10.73
N VAL A 307 -13.22 7.28 11.28
CA VAL A 307 -12.49 7.26 12.56
C VAL A 307 -13.41 6.82 13.71
N GLU A 308 -14.69 7.17 13.68
CA GLU A 308 -15.70 6.73 14.64
C GLU A 308 -16.05 5.24 14.48
N SER A 309 -15.80 4.68 13.31
CA SER A 309 -16.01 3.25 13.02
C SER A 309 -14.86 2.36 13.48
N ARG A 310 -13.83 2.94 14.14
CA ARG A 310 -12.66 2.21 14.62
C ARG A 310 -13.06 1.03 15.50
N GLN A 311 -12.51 -0.15 15.17
CA GLN A 311 -12.65 -1.36 15.99
C GLN A 311 -11.33 -1.68 16.69
N GLN A 312 -11.42 -2.31 17.86
CA GLN A 312 -10.22 -2.79 18.54
C GLN A 312 -9.66 -4.01 17.81
N VAL A 313 -8.50 -3.84 17.19
CA VAL A 313 -7.76 -4.93 16.53
C VAL A 313 -6.76 -5.52 17.53
N ASN A 314 -6.75 -6.84 17.64
CA ASN A 314 -5.71 -7.54 18.39
C ASN A 314 -4.49 -7.74 17.48
N THR A 315 -3.56 -6.80 17.53
CA THR A 315 -2.34 -6.84 16.71
C THR A 315 -1.40 -7.98 17.07
N LEU A 316 -1.53 -8.57 18.27
CA LEU A 316 -0.73 -9.75 18.66
C LEU A 316 -1.02 -10.97 17.76
N LEU A 317 -2.21 -11.03 17.14
CA LEU A 317 -2.53 -12.08 16.16
C LEU A 317 -1.79 -11.91 14.84
N LEU A 318 -1.25 -10.72 14.57
CA LEU A 318 -0.52 -10.39 13.35
C LEU A 318 0.99 -10.66 13.47
N HIS A 319 1.50 -10.77 14.69
CA HIS A 319 2.90 -11.10 14.94
C HIS A 319 3.06 -12.62 15.01
N SER A 320 3.89 -13.20 14.17
CA SER A 320 4.16 -14.62 14.22
C SER A 320 4.76 -15.01 15.59
N SER A 321 4.31 -16.13 16.12
CA SER A 321 4.66 -16.67 17.44
C SER A 321 6.15 -17.02 17.66
N LYS A 322 7.07 -16.47 16.88
CA LYS A 322 8.52 -16.66 17.04
C LYS A 322 9.09 -16.02 18.31
N HIS A 323 8.35 -15.15 18.99
CA HIS A 323 8.76 -14.56 20.27
C HIS A 323 8.17 -15.26 21.51
N ALA A 324 7.32 -16.28 21.34
CA ALA A 324 6.74 -17.04 22.46
C ALA A 324 7.61 -18.20 22.96
N ALA A 325 8.78 -18.43 22.39
CA ALA A 325 9.66 -19.56 22.75
C ALA A 325 10.89 -19.16 23.58
N THR A 326 10.89 -17.95 24.16
CA THR A 326 11.96 -17.54 25.08
C THR A 326 11.37 -16.76 26.27
N ILE A 327 10.61 -17.47 27.11
CA ILE A 327 10.36 -17.14 28.52
C ILE A 327 10.52 -18.46 29.31
#